data_1b6e51808c737b06835609bd41152f7a
#
_entry.id   1b6e51808c737b06835609bd41152f7a
#
_cell.length_a   1.000
_cell.length_b   1.000
_cell.length_c   1.000
_cell.angle_alpha   90.00
_cell.angle_beta   90.00
_cell.angle_gamma   90.00
#
_symmetry.space_group_name_H-M   'P 1'
#
loop_
_entity.id
_entity.type
_entity.pdbx_description
1 polymer ?
#
loop_
_entity_poly.entity_id
_entity_poly.type
_entity_poly.pdbx_seq_one_letter_code
_entity_poly.pdbx_strand_id
1 'polypeptide(L)'
;MLAYRHAFHAGNHADVLKHTVLTLVLRYMNQKDKPYRLVDTHAGAGGYSLEGRFAQKKGEFEQGILRLWDRDDLPPALADYVRLVRDFNPDGMLEQYPGSPAFARMLLRAQDQLRLFELHPTDHRILQSYIGEDKGAEVFDTDGFDGLKGQVPPSSRRAVVLMDPSYEGHKDYGRVITSLREAIARFAQGIYLVWYPQVSKLEAAQMPKRLEALAPKGWLHARLTVQQPDRQGFGLAGSGMFVINPPFTLHDELLTVLPCLTEVLGQYDGANYLLEQRVD
;
A
#
# COMPACT_ATOMS: atom_id res chain seq x y z
N MET A 1 14.26 18.58 4.47
CA MET A 1 15.00 17.35 4.85
C MET A 1 13.92 16.28 5.00
N LEU A 2 13.98 15.21 4.21
CA LEU A 2 13.03 14.08 4.34
C LEU A 2 13.40 13.33 5.61
N ALA A 3 12.60 13.48 6.68
CA ALA A 3 12.87 12.88 7.99
C ALA A 3 12.23 11.50 8.15
N TYR A 4 11.17 11.23 7.39
CA TYR A 4 10.45 9.96 7.42
C TYR A 4 11.34 8.81 6.93
N ARG A 5 11.34 7.73 7.69
CA ARG A 5 11.93 6.46 7.30
C ARG A 5 10.94 5.35 7.57
N HIS A 6 10.48 4.69 6.52
CA HIS A 6 9.52 3.60 6.61
C HIS A 6 10.02 2.40 7.45
N ALA A 7 11.34 2.22 7.51
CA ALA A 7 11.97 1.18 8.35
C ALA A 7 11.55 1.17 9.83
N PHE A 8 11.02 2.28 10.36
CA PHE A 8 10.47 2.33 11.73
C PHE A 8 9.06 1.75 11.83
N HIS A 9 8.36 1.64 10.73
CA HIS A 9 6.94 1.31 10.65
C HIS A 9 6.67 0.02 9.88
N ALA A 10 7.72 -0.56 9.26
CA ALA A 10 7.61 -1.72 8.40
C ALA A 10 6.89 -2.88 9.11
N GLY A 11 5.90 -3.46 8.44
CA GLY A 11 5.12 -4.57 8.97
C GLY A 11 4.07 -4.20 10.02
N ASN A 12 3.80 -2.92 10.28
CA ASN A 12 2.73 -2.52 11.18
C ASN A 12 1.33 -2.79 10.58
N HIS A 13 0.28 -2.54 11.34
CA HIS A 13 -1.12 -2.75 10.91
C HIS A 13 -1.48 -1.98 9.61
N ALA A 14 -0.86 -0.82 9.36
CA ALA A 14 -1.12 -0.03 8.17
C ALA A 14 -0.50 -0.68 6.92
N ASP A 15 0.71 -1.21 7.04
CA ASP A 15 1.36 -2.01 6.01
C ASP A 15 0.58 -3.29 5.72
N VAL A 16 0.08 -3.98 6.76
CA VAL A 16 -0.75 -5.18 6.59
C VAL A 16 -1.97 -4.89 5.73
N LEU A 17 -2.73 -3.83 6.03
CA LEU A 17 -3.89 -3.45 5.22
C LEU A 17 -3.48 -3.09 3.79
N LYS A 18 -2.48 -2.21 3.63
CA LYS A 18 -2.01 -1.73 2.33
C LYS A 18 -1.55 -2.86 1.42
N HIS A 19 -0.68 -3.72 1.93
CA HIS A 19 -0.09 -4.78 1.14
C HIS A 19 -1.06 -5.95 0.89
N THR A 20 -2.01 -6.19 1.78
CA THR A 20 -3.12 -7.11 1.50
C THR A 20 -3.95 -6.61 0.31
N VAL A 21 -4.38 -5.35 0.31
CA VAL A 21 -5.14 -4.77 -0.81
C VAL A 21 -4.32 -4.78 -2.10
N LEU A 22 -3.04 -4.41 -2.05
CA LEU A 22 -2.13 -4.46 -3.20
C LEU A 22 -2.05 -5.88 -3.78
N THR A 23 -1.84 -6.90 -2.92
CA THR A 23 -1.76 -8.31 -3.32
C THR A 23 -3.03 -8.75 -4.04
N LEU A 24 -4.20 -8.45 -3.49
CA LEU A 24 -5.49 -8.81 -4.08
C LEU A 24 -5.68 -8.17 -5.46
N VAL A 25 -5.35 -6.89 -5.59
CA VAL A 25 -5.44 -6.18 -6.88
C VAL A 25 -4.47 -6.75 -7.91
N LEU A 26 -3.22 -7.05 -7.55
CA LEU A 26 -2.25 -7.62 -8.49
C LEU A 26 -2.64 -9.05 -8.91
N ARG A 27 -3.17 -9.88 -7.99
CA ARG A 27 -3.70 -11.21 -8.32
C ARG A 27 -4.87 -11.12 -9.30
N TYR A 28 -5.78 -10.18 -9.10
CA TYR A 28 -6.86 -9.92 -10.05
C TYR A 28 -6.31 -9.54 -11.44
N MET A 29 -5.31 -8.66 -11.49
CA MET A 29 -4.68 -8.25 -12.75
C MET A 29 -4.07 -9.44 -13.51
N ASN A 30 -3.53 -10.40 -12.76
CA ASN A 30 -2.90 -11.62 -13.29
C ASN A 30 -3.89 -12.65 -13.87
N GLN A 31 -5.18 -12.54 -13.58
CA GLN A 31 -6.20 -13.44 -14.16
C GLN A 31 -6.32 -13.33 -15.69
N LYS A 32 -5.90 -12.20 -16.26
CA LYS A 32 -5.85 -12.00 -17.71
C LYS A 32 -4.42 -12.08 -18.22
N ASP A 33 -4.19 -12.88 -19.25
CA ASP A 33 -2.89 -12.96 -19.93
C ASP A 33 -2.66 -11.75 -20.85
N LYS A 34 -2.70 -10.56 -20.26
CA LYS A 34 -2.37 -9.28 -20.90
C LYS A 34 -1.45 -8.50 -19.96
N PRO A 35 -0.35 -7.94 -20.47
CA PRO A 35 0.58 -7.19 -19.65
C PRO A 35 -0.10 -5.97 -19.01
N TYR A 36 0.44 -5.55 -17.86
CA TYR A 36 0.08 -4.30 -17.22
C TYR A 36 1.31 -3.61 -16.64
N ARG A 37 1.13 -2.36 -16.23
CA ARG A 37 2.15 -1.59 -15.52
C ARG A 37 1.70 -1.36 -14.08
N LEU A 38 2.57 -1.64 -13.12
CA LEU A 38 2.45 -1.15 -11.76
C LEU A 38 3.33 0.10 -11.63
N VAL A 39 2.77 1.17 -11.11
CA VAL A 39 3.47 2.40 -10.74
C VAL A 39 3.36 2.57 -9.23
N ASP A 40 4.47 2.62 -8.55
CA ASP A 40 4.55 2.92 -7.11
C ASP A 40 5.23 4.29 -6.95
N THR A 41 4.45 5.27 -6.48
CA THR A 41 4.89 6.66 -6.41
C THR A 41 5.77 6.97 -5.20
N HIS A 42 5.83 6.06 -4.21
CA HIS A 42 6.60 6.22 -2.97
C HIS A 42 7.10 4.85 -2.52
N ALA A 43 8.06 4.31 -3.27
CA ALA A 43 8.42 2.90 -3.23
C ALA A 43 9.22 2.47 -1.98
N GLY A 44 9.87 3.40 -1.29
CA GLY A 44 10.74 3.07 -0.16
C GLY A 44 11.97 2.26 -0.57
N ALA A 45 12.53 1.53 0.37
CA ALA A 45 13.76 0.75 0.18
C ALA A 45 13.55 -0.65 -0.46
N GLY A 46 12.29 -1.07 -0.66
CA GLY A 46 11.94 -2.37 -1.24
C GLY A 46 11.79 -3.50 -0.23
N GLY A 47 12.62 -3.56 0.78
CA GLY A 47 12.54 -4.53 1.88
C GLY A 47 13.17 -3.96 3.15
N TYR A 48 12.76 -4.48 4.31
CA TYR A 48 13.12 -3.92 5.61
C TYR A 48 13.50 -5.02 6.60
N SER A 49 14.65 -4.88 7.28
CA SER A 49 15.03 -5.78 8.37
C SER A 49 14.22 -5.44 9.63
N LEU A 50 13.55 -6.45 10.20
CA LEU A 50 12.82 -6.33 11.46
C LEU A 50 13.74 -6.48 12.69
N GLU A 51 14.92 -7.06 12.52
CA GLU A 51 15.97 -7.10 13.54
C GLU A 51 16.78 -5.80 13.62
N GLY A 52 16.63 -4.95 12.63
CA GLY A 52 17.34 -3.69 12.51
C GLY A 52 17.03 -2.72 13.65
N ARG A 53 18.03 -1.93 14.03
CA ARG A 53 17.95 -0.91 15.09
C ARG A 53 16.75 0.06 14.95
N PHE A 54 16.26 0.25 13.76
CA PHE A 54 15.10 1.10 13.45
C PHE A 54 13.78 0.39 13.77
N ALA A 55 13.60 -0.85 13.34
CA ALA A 55 12.40 -1.65 13.60
C ALA A 55 12.24 -1.95 15.09
N GLN A 56 13.31 -2.37 15.76
CA GLN A 56 13.30 -2.68 17.20
C GLN A 56 13.02 -1.45 18.08
N LYS A 57 13.39 -0.25 17.64
CA LYS A 57 13.15 0.97 18.44
C LYS A 57 11.68 1.26 18.68
N LYS A 58 10.78 0.87 17.77
CA LYS A 58 9.34 1.06 17.89
C LYS A 58 8.56 -0.25 18.02
N GLY A 59 9.08 -1.36 17.50
CA GLY A 59 8.44 -2.67 17.57
C GLY A 59 7.06 -2.74 16.91
N GLU A 60 6.75 -1.84 15.96
CA GLU A 60 5.40 -1.74 15.39
C GLU A 60 4.96 -2.99 14.63
N PHE A 61 5.90 -3.77 14.08
CA PHE A 61 5.62 -5.06 13.43
C PHE A 61 5.06 -6.11 14.41
N GLU A 62 5.36 -6.00 15.71
CA GLU A 62 4.82 -6.88 16.77
C GLU A 62 3.30 -6.73 16.91
N GLN A 63 2.77 -5.53 16.60
CA GLN A 63 1.35 -5.21 16.59
C GLN A 63 0.73 -5.28 15.17
N GLY A 64 1.49 -5.80 14.22
CA GLY A 64 1.12 -5.96 12.81
C GLY A 64 1.33 -7.39 12.34
N ILE A 65 2.29 -7.56 11.42
CA ILE A 65 2.53 -8.85 10.74
C ILE A 65 2.86 -9.99 11.71
N LEU A 66 3.53 -9.75 12.84
CA LEU A 66 3.86 -10.80 13.81
C LEU A 66 2.61 -11.47 14.38
N ARG A 67 1.50 -10.75 14.56
CA ARG A 67 0.24 -11.32 15.04
C ARG A 67 -0.44 -12.26 14.03
N LEU A 68 -0.03 -12.20 12.78
CA LEU A 68 -0.56 -13.02 11.68
C LEU A 68 0.39 -14.16 11.31
N TRP A 69 1.67 -14.06 11.71
CA TRP A 69 2.76 -14.88 11.21
C TRP A 69 2.54 -16.39 11.39
N ASP A 70 2.12 -16.83 12.58
CA ASP A 70 1.96 -18.24 12.91
C ASP A 70 0.51 -18.73 12.82
N ARG A 71 -0.41 -17.90 12.32
CA ARG A 71 -1.83 -18.30 12.22
C ARG A 71 -2.07 -19.20 11.01
N ASP A 72 -2.90 -20.21 11.21
CA ASP A 72 -3.38 -21.18 10.20
C ASP A 72 -4.89 -21.05 9.91
N ASP A 73 -5.59 -20.20 10.68
CA ASP A 73 -7.03 -19.94 10.58
C ASP A 73 -7.40 -18.68 9.80
N LEU A 74 -6.47 -18.14 9.04
CA LEU A 74 -6.67 -16.90 8.27
C LEU A 74 -7.61 -17.12 7.08
N PRO A 75 -8.46 -16.12 6.73
CA PRO A 75 -9.18 -16.13 5.47
C PRO A 75 -8.23 -16.30 4.27
N PRO A 76 -8.62 -17.00 3.19
CA PRO A 76 -7.71 -17.33 2.08
C PRO A 76 -6.94 -16.13 1.50
N ALA A 77 -7.61 -14.99 1.34
CA ALA A 77 -6.99 -13.77 0.82
C ALA A 77 -5.89 -13.22 1.74
N LEU A 78 -6.11 -13.29 3.06
CA LEU A 78 -5.13 -12.87 4.06
C LEU A 78 -4.01 -13.90 4.22
N ALA A 79 -4.33 -15.19 4.18
CA ALA A 79 -3.34 -16.28 4.17
C ALA A 79 -2.37 -16.16 2.97
N ASP A 80 -2.88 -15.76 1.81
CA ASP A 80 -2.06 -15.51 0.62
C ASP A 80 -1.05 -14.37 0.81
N TYR A 81 -1.48 -13.27 1.44
CA TYR A 81 -0.58 -12.17 1.80
C TYR A 81 0.49 -12.64 2.79
N VAL A 82 0.10 -13.33 3.87
CA VAL A 82 1.06 -13.84 4.88
C VAL A 82 2.03 -14.84 4.24
N ARG A 83 1.58 -15.68 3.31
CA ARG A 83 2.45 -16.59 2.56
C ARG A 83 3.52 -15.82 1.77
N LEU A 84 3.19 -14.71 1.11
CA LEU A 84 4.20 -13.89 0.42
C LEU A 84 5.24 -13.32 1.40
N VAL A 85 4.82 -12.92 2.61
CA VAL A 85 5.77 -12.49 3.64
C VAL A 85 6.67 -13.66 4.08
N ARG A 86 6.11 -14.88 4.22
CA ARG A 86 6.89 -16.10 4.52
C ARG A 86 7.86 -16.46 3.40
N ASP A 87 7.44 -16.36 2.14
CA ASP A 87 8.30 -16.61 0.97
C ASP A 87 9.48 -15.63 0.91
N PHE A 88 9.31 -14.43 1.46
CA PHE A 88 10.38 -13.44 1.60
C PHE A 88 11.35 -13.75 2.75
N ASN A 89 11.02 -14.70 3.64
CA ASN A 89 11.78 -15.16 4.78
C ASN A 89 12.03 -16.68 4.68
N PRO A 90 12.91 -17.13 3.79
CA PRO A 90 13.06 -18.55 3.45
C PRO A 90 13.56 -19.43 4.62
N ASP A 91 14.20 -18.82 5.62
CA ASP A 91 14.68 -19.53 6.81
C ASP A 91 13.57 -19.80 7.85
N GLY A 92 12.34 -19.37 7.55
CA GLY A 92 11.15 -19.61 8.38
C GLY A 92 11.04 -18.73 9.61
N MET A 93 11.91 -17.74 9.79
CA MET A 93 11.86 -16.74 10.84
C MET A 93 11.46 -15.38 10.28
N LEU A 94 10.62 -14.63 10.98
CA LEU A 94 10.19 -13.30 10.56
C LEU A 94 11.29 -12.27 10.86
N GLU A 95 12.30 -12.20 10.02
CA GLU A 95 13.44 -11.29 10.14
C GLU A 95 13.36 -10.10 9.20
N GLN A 96 12.58 -10.23 8.13
CA GLN A 96 12.45 -9.22 7.10
C GLN A 96 10.99 -8.98 6.74
N TYR A 97 10.67 -7.74 6.38
CA TYR A 97 9.35 -7.40 5.87
C TYR A 97 9.46 -6.88 4.42
N PRO A 98 8.71 -7.46 3.48
CA PRO A 98 8.67 -6.97 2.11
C PRO A 98 7.96 -5.62 2.03
N GLY A 99 8.59 -4.65 1.37
CA GLY A 99 7.91 -3.43 0.93
C GLY A 99 7.06 -3.67 -0.32
N SER A 100 6.29 -2.66 -0.74
CA SER A 100 5.48 -2.74 -1.96
C SER A 100 6.27 -3.18 -3.21
N PRO A 101 7.55 -2.76 -3.44
CA PRO A 101 8.35 -3.27 -4.55
C PRO A 101 8.63 -4.77 -4.47
N ALA A 102 8.82 -5.31 -3.25
CA ALA A 102 9.06 -6.73 -3.08
C ALA A 102 7.80 -7.55 -3.35
N PHE A 103 6.63 -7.12 -2.85
CA PHE A 103 5.34 -7.73 -3.21
C PHE A 103 5.11 -7.67 -4.71
N ALA A 104 5.42 -6.53 -5.34
CA ALA A 104 5.33 -6.39 -6.78
C ALA A 104 6.18 -7.43 -7.52
N ARG A 105 7.46 -7.58 -7.16
CA ARG A 105 8.37 -8.54 -7.81
C ARG A 105 7.92 -10.00 -7.65
N MET A 106 7.33 -10.35 -6.51
CA MET A 106 6.80 -11.70 -6.29
C MET A 106 5.54 -12.00 -7.11
N LEU A 107 4.81 -10.97 -7.54
CA LEU A 107 3.51 -11.12 -8.20
C LEU A 107 3.52 -10.76 -9.69
N LEU A 108 4.39 -9.84 -10.13
CA LEU A 108 4.49 -9.43 -11.53
C LEU A 108 5.08 -10.55 -12.38
N ARG A 109 4.57 -10.67 -13.60
CA ARG A 109 5.01 -11.64 -14.59
C ARG A 109 6.08 -11.00 -15.50
N ALA A 110 6.83 -11.80 -16.22
CA ALA A 110 7.91 -11.32 -17.09
C ALA A 110 7.47 -10.28 -18.16
N GLN A 111 6.18 -10.28 -18.52
CA GLN A 111 5.59 -9.35 -19.48
C GLN A 111 5.11 -8.03 -18.84
N ASP A 112 5.02 -7.95 -17.51
CA ASP A 112 4.52 -6.80 -16.79
C ASP A 112 5.65 -5.78 -16.55
N GLN A 113 5.27 -4.55 -16.25
CA GLN A 113 6.22 -3.46 -16.04
C GLN A 113 6.09 -2.88 -14.63
N LEU A 114 7.22 -2.60 -14.00
CA LEU A 114 7.31 -1.97 -12.68
C LEU A 114 7.98 -0.60 -12.79
N ARG A 115 7.35 0.44 -12.25
CA ARG A 115 7.87 1.82 -12.21
C ARG A 115 7.85 2.30 -10.77
N LEU A 116 9.02 2.55 -10.20
CA LEU A 116 9.24 2.82 -8.79
C LEU A 116 9.84 4.21 -8.62
N PHE A 117 9.20 5.05 -7.81
CA PHE A 117 9.69 6.38 -7.48
C PHE A 117 10.11 6.42 -6.02
N GLU A 118 11.35 6.83 -5.75
CA GLU A 118 11.86 7.03 -4.40
C GLU A 118 12.79 8.23 -4.36
N LEU A 119 12.37 9.25 -3.61
CA LEU A 119 13.07 10.53 -3.55
C LEU A 119 14.18 10.56 -2.49
N HIS A 120 14.08 9.70 -1.44
CA HIS A 120 15.09 9.67 -0.40
C HIS A 120 16.37 8.98 -0.90
N PRO A 121 17.53 9.67 -0.95
CA PRO A 121 18.72 9.15 -1.65
C PRO A 121 19.26 7.82 -1.11
N THR A 122 19.09 7.56 0.18
CA THR A 122 19.53 6.30 0.78
C THR A 122 18.62 5.15 0.39
N ASP A 123 17.30 5.37 0.49
CA ASP A 123 16.30 4.34 0.19
C ASP A 123 16.25 4.05 -1.31
N HIS A 124 16.41 5.08 -2.15
CA HIS A 124 16.59 4.92 -3.60
C HIS A 124 17.77 4.01 -3.95
N ARG A 125 18.96 4.22 -3.33
CA ARG A 125 20.13 3.36 -3.59
C ARG A 125 19.90 1.91 -3.16
N ILE A 126 19.24 1.70 -2.02
CA ILE A 126 18.88 0.36 -1.53
C ILE A 126 17.91 -0.29 -2.51
N LEU A 127 16.86 0.43 -2.89
CA LEU A 127 15.85 -0.02 -3.85
C LEU A 127 16.47 -0.37 -5.21
N GLN A 128 17.34 0.49 -5.73
CA GLN A 128 18.04 0.25 -6.99
C GLN A 128 18.91 -1.01 -6.93
N SER A 129 19.61 -1.22 -5.82
CA SER A 129 20.38 -2.46 -5.59
C SER A 129 19.49 -3.70 -5.48
N TYR A 130 18.33 -3.57 -4.82
CA TYR A 130 17.36 -4.64 -4.69
C TYR A 130 16.71 -5.03 -6.03
N ILE A 131 16.38 -4.06 -6.87
CA ILE A 131 15.80 -4.28 -8.21
C ILE A 131 16.87 -4.88 -9.15
N GLY A 132 18.12 -4.43 -9.06
CA GLY A 132 19.21 -4.93 -9.89
C GLY A 132 19.00 -4.68 -11.37
N GLU A 133 19.32 -5.68 -12.20
CA GLU A 133 19.23 -5.61 -13.67
C GLU A 133 17.89 -6.12 -14.23
N ASP A 134 16.79 -6.00 -13.46
CA ASP A 134 15.47 -6.39 -13.92
C ASP A 134 14.99 -5.48 -15.06
N LYS A 135 14.91 -6.04 -16.27
CA LYS A 135 14.53 -5.30 -17.49
C LYS A 135 13.06 -4.84 -17.48
N GLY A 136 12.21 -5.44 -16.65
CA GLY A 136 10.80 -5.07 -16.48
C GLY A 136 10.60 -3.90 -15.52
N ALA A 137 11.61 -3.63 -14.67
CA ALA A 137 11.53 -2.64 -13.60
C ALA A 137 12.42 -1.42 -13.89
N GLU A 138 11.97 -0.25 -13.46
CA GLU A 138 12.72 1.01 -13.55
C GLU A 138 12.53 1.80 -12.26
N VAL A 139 13.63 2.28 -11.68
CA VAL A 139 13.67 3.05 -10.44
C VAL A 139 14.06 4.48 -10.75
N PHE A 140 13.25 5.44 -10.29
CA PHE A 140 13.43 6.88 -10.51
C PHE A 140 13.79 7.56 -9.19
N ASP A 141 14.79 8.44 -9.22
CA ASP A 141 15.22 9.32 -8.12
C ASP A 141 14.47 10.67 -8.12
N THR A 142 13.26 10.66 -8.65
CA THR A 142 12.42 11.86 -8.82
C THR A 142 11.14 11.72 -8.00
N ASP A 143 10.46 12.86 -7.83
CA ASP A 143 9.20 12.93 -7.10
C ASP A 143 8.09 12.15 -7.83
N GLY A 144 7.51 11.16 -7.16
CA GLY A 144 6.49 10.28 -7.72
C GLY A 144 5.18 10.99 -8.06
N PHE A 145 4.82 12.06 -7.35
CA PHE A 145 3.66 12.88 -7.72
C PHE A 145 3.83 13.54 -9.09
N ASP A 146 5.02 14.06 -9.37
CA ASP A 146 5.32 14.73 -10.63
C ASP A 146 5.59 13.72 -11.75
N GLY A 147 6.18 12.57 -11.41
CA GLY A 147 6.53 11.51 -12.35
C GLY A 147 5.34 10.71 -12.86
N LEU A 148 4.29 10.55 -12.05
CA LEU A 148 3.13 9.70 -12.35
C LEU A 148 2.50 10.00 -13.70
N LYS A 149 2.35 11.28 -14.06
CA LYS A 149 1.72 11.69 -15.32
C LYS A 149 2.45 11.18 -16.58
N GLY A 150 3.75 10.89 -16.47
CA GLY A 150 4.55 10.30 -17.56
C GLY A 150 4.37 8.78 -17.65
N GLN A 151 3.84 8.14 -16.63
CA GLN A 151 3.69 6.69 -16.57
C GLN A 151 2.33 6.20 -17.05
N VAL A 152 1.35 7.08 -17.18
CA VAL A 152 -0.01 6.73 -17.61
C VAL A 152 -0.47 7.57 -18.82
N PRO A 153 -1.16 6.96 -19.81
CA PRO A 153 -1.45 5.54 -19.94
C PRO A 153 -0.22 4.73 -20.39
N PRO A 154 -0.03 3.48 -19.93
CA PRO A 154 0.97 2.60 -20.52
C PRO A 154 0.53 2.09 -21.90
N SER A 155 1.49 1.57 -22.69
CA SER A 155 1.21 0.96 -24.01
C SER A 155 0.23 -0.21 -23.93
N SER A 156 0.28 -0.99 -22.85
CA SER A 156 -0.66 -2.10 -22.56
C SER A 156 -2.09 -1.66 -22.29
N ARG A 157 -2.32 -0.37 -22.02
CA ARG A 157 -3.63 0.20 -21.61
C ARG A 157 -4.20 -0.47 -20.36
N ARG A 158 -3.32 -1.04 -19.51
CA ARG A 158 -3.64 -1.61 -18.19
C ARG A 158 -2.61 -1.14 -17.17
N ALA A 159 -3.06 -0.52 -16.10
CA ALA A 159 -2.17 -0.05 -15.03
C ALA A 159 -2.84 -0.15 -13.66
N VAL A 160 -1.98 -0.39 -12.68
CA VAL A 160 -2.22 -0.19 -11.25
C VAL A 160 -1.28 0.90 -10.77
N VAL A 161 -1.79 1.86 -10.01
CA VAL A 161 -1.00 2.93 -9.39
C VAL A 161 -1.16 2.83 -7.89
N LEU A 162 -0.05 2.73 -7.15
CA LEU A 162 -0.02 2.83 -5.69
C LEU A 162 0.50 4.20 -5.30
N MET A 163 -0.23 4.89 -4.43
CA MET A 163 0.14 6.18 -3.85
C MET A 163 0.14 6.06 -2.32
N ASP A 164 1.32 6.06 -1.74
CA ASP A 164 1.56 5.90 -0.31
C ASP A 164 2.60 6.91 0.20
N PRO A 165 2.31 8.22 0.12
CA PRO A 165 3.22 9.24 0.65
C PRO A 165 3.25 9.21 2.18
N SER A 166 4.30 9.76 2.77
CA SER A 166 4.48 9.80 4.23
C SER A 166 3.48 10.69 4.97
N TYR A 167 2.81 11.62 4.29
CA TYR A 167 1.90 12.61 4.88
C TYR A 167 2.52 13.42 6.04
N GLU A 168 3.84 13.54 6.08
CA GLU A 168 4.52 14.42 7.05
C GLU A 168 4.08 15.87 6.87
N GLY A 169 4.03 16.31 5.61
CA GLY A 169 3.60 17.65 5.24
C GLY A 169 2.10 17.74 4.95
N HIS A 170 1.44 18.83 5.43
CA HIS A 170 0.04 19.12 5.05
C HIS A 170 -0.16 19.20 3.53
N LYS A 171 0.89 19.54 2.79
CA LYS A 171 0.86 19.66 1.32
C LYS A 171 0.64 18.30 0.62
N ASP A 172 1.06 17.18 1.24
CA ASP A 172 0.98 15.87 0.61
C ASP A 172 -0.47 15.46 0.32
N TYR A 173 -1.42 15.76 1.22
CA TYR A 173 -2.84 15.54 0.98
C TYR A 173 -3.36 16.26 -0.27
N GLY A 174 -2.90 17.49 -0.50
CA GLY A 174 -3.24 18.26 -1.70
C GLY A 174 -2.57 17.70 -2.95
N ARG A 175 -1.31 17.28 -2.84
CA ARG A 175 -0.53 16.71 -3.94
C ARG A 175 -1.09 15.38 -4.43
N VAL A 176 -1.51 14.49 -3.52
CA VAL A 176 -2.22 13.25 -3.89
C VAL A 176 -3.43 13.57 -4.77
N ILE A 177 -4.30 14.49 -4.33
CA ILE A 177 -5.51 14.85 -5.08
C ILE A 177 -5.18 15.46 -6.45
N THR A 178 -4.14 16.31 -6.55
CA THR A 178 -3.76 16.95 -7.80
C THR A 178 -3.16 15.95 -8.77
N SER A 179 -2.18 15.16 -8.33
CA SER A 179 -1.52 14.14 -9.14
C SER A 179 -2.51 13.06 -9.63
N LEU A 180 -3.41 12.62 -8.73
CA LEU A 180 -4.44 11.65 -9.05
C LEU A 180 -5.44 12.19 -10.08
N ARG A 181 -5.88 13.46 -9.96
CA ARG A 181 -6.77 14.11 -10.93
C ARG A 181 -6.13 14.14 -12.33
N GLU A 182 -4.85 14.51 -12.41
CA GLU A 182 -4.11 14.53 -13.67
C GLU A 182 -3.96 13.13 -14.28
N ALA A 183 -3.67 12.12 -13.44
CA ALA A 183 -3.53 10.74 -13.89
C ALA A 183 -4.86 10.18 -14.40
N ILE A 184 -5.96 10.40 -13.70
CA ILE A 184 -7.32 9.97 -14.10
C ILE A 184 -7.74 10.66 -15.39
N ALA A 185 -7.48 11.97 -15.55
CA ALA A 185 -7.79 12.68 -16.78
C ALA A 185 -7.07 12.10 -18.00
N ARG A 186 -5.84 11.57 -17.82
CA ARG A 186 -5.06 10.90 -18.86
C ARG A 186 -5.48 9.44 -19.07
N PHE A 187 -5.81 8.75 -17.99
CA PHE A 187 -6.10 7.32 -18.00
C PHE A 187 -7.20 6.95 -17.00
N ALA A 188 -8.44 7.24 -17.36
CA ALA A 188 -9.62 7.02 -16.50
C ALA A 188 -9.88 5.54 -16.16
N GLN A 189 -9.26 4.59 -16.87
CA GLN A 189 -9.46 3.14 -16.68
C GLN A 189 -8.43 2.49 -15.74
N GLY A 190 -7.42 3.24 -15.28
CA GLY A 190 -6.43 2.76 -14.33
C GLY A 190 -7.06 2.38 -13.00
N ILE A 191 -6.49 1.39 -12.33
CA ILE A 191 -6.81 1.11 -10.93
C ILE A 191 -5.86 1.96 -10.08
N TYR A 192 -6.42 2.82 -9.22
CA TYR A 192 -5.63 3.71 -8.38
C TYR A 192 -5.85 3.35 -6.92
N LEU A 193 -4.78 2.95 -6.24
CA LEU A 193 -4.73 2.61 -4.83
C LEU A 193 -4.14 3.80 -4.07
N VAL A 194 -4.89 4.39 -3.17
CA VAL A 194 -4.43 5.49 -2.33
C VAL A 194 -4.49 5.07 -0.88
N TRP A 195 -3.33 4.92 -0.25
CA TRP A 195 -3.24 4.77 1.19
C TRP A 195 -3.33 6.14 1.87
N TYR A 196 -3.92 6.20 3.04
CA TYR A 196 -3.93 7.40 3.89
C TYR A 196 -3.98 7.03 5.38
N PRO A 197 -3.35 7.82 6.27
CA PRO A 197 -3.33 7.56 7.69
C PRO A 197 -4.59 8.07 8.39
N GLN A 198 -5.04 7.38 9.45
CA GLN A 198 -5.99 7.91 10.41
C GLN A 198 -5.24 8.62 11.54
N VAL A 199 -5.09 9.91 11.38
CA VAL A 199 -4.46 10.83 12.34
C VAL A 199 -5.40 12.00 12.62
N SER A 200 -5.20 12.71 13.74
CA SER A 200 -6.03 13.87 14.13
C SER A 200 -5.70 15.12 13.29
N LYS A 201 -5.78 14.99 11.96
CA LYS A 201 -5.63 16.09 11.00
C LYS A 201 -6.90 16.20 10.17
N LEU A 202 -7.37 17.41 9.95
CA LEU A 202 -8.58 17.69 9.15
C LEU A 202 -8.42 17.14 7.72
N GLU A 203 -7.27 17.30 7.14
CA GLU A 203 -6.94 16.81 5.79
C GLU A 203 -7.07 15.29 5.68
N ALA A 204 -6.62 14.54 6.71
CA ALA A 204 -6.77 13.09 6.76
C ALA A 204 -8.25 12.69 6.85
N ALA A 205 -9.03 13.36 7.69
CA ALA A 205 -10.47 13.11 7.84
C ALA A 205 -11.26 13.41 6.56
N GLN A 206 -10.83 14.40 5.78
CA GLN A 206 -11.50 14.80 4.53
C GLN A 206 -11.03 13.98 3.32
N MET A 207 -9.97 13.18 3.45
CA MET A 207 -9.33 12.48 2.32
C MET A 207 -10.31 11.55 1.58
N PRO A 208 -11.09 10.68 2.24
CA PRO A 208 -12.01 9.78 1.54
C PRO A 208 -13.01 10.54 0.66
N LYS A 209 -13.65 11.59 1.20
CA LYS A 209 -14.62 12.40 0.45
C LYS A 209 -14.00 13.11 -0.75
N ARG A 210 -12.76 13.57 -0.62
CA ARG A 210 -12.01 14.20 -1.73
C ARG A 210 -11.66 13.20 -2.82
N LEU A 211 -11.31 11.97 -2.45
CA LEU A 211 -11.02 10.87 -3.38
C LEU A 211 -12.28 10.38 -4.10
N GLU A 212 -13.39 10.26 -3.37
CA GLU A 212 -14.70 9.93 -3.93
C GLU A 212 -15.11 10.90 -5.05
N ALA A 213 -14.89 12.19 -4.85
CA ALA A 213 -15.20 13.22 -5.83
C ALA A 213 -14.36 13.12 -7.13
N LEU A 214 -13.24 12.39 -7.11
CA LEU A 214 -12.40 12.15 -8.28
C LEU A 214 -12.74 10.87 -9.03
N ALA A 215 -13.47 9.93 -8.41
CA ALA A 215 -13.73 8.61 -8.98
C ALA A 215 -14.74 8.69 -10.15
N PRO A 216 -14.34 8.37 -11.40
CA PRO A 216 -15.20 8.59 -12.56
C PRO A 216 -16.27 7.50 -12.73
N LYS A 217 -16.00 6.27 -12.29
CA LYS A 217 -16.87 5.10 -12.53
C LYS A 217 -17.20 4.29 -11.29
N GLY A 218 -16.40 4.39 -10.26
CA GLY A 218 -16.63 3.62 -9.05
C GLY A 218 -15.42 3.65 -8.13
N TRP A 219 -15.65 3.34 -6.89
CA TRP A 219 -14.63 3.30 -5.86
C TRP A 219 -14.96 2.27 -4.78
N LEU A 220 -13.93 1.84 -4.08
CA LEU A 220 -14.01 1.07 -2.85
C LEU A 220 -13.16 1.74 -1.78
N HIS A 221 -13.69 1.82 -0.58
CA HIS A 221 -13.02 2.37 0.58
C HIS A 221 -12.97 1.33 1.70
N ALA A 222 -11.79 0.89 2.05
CA ALA A 222 -11.51 0.01 3.17
C ALA A 222 -10.73 0.80 4.24
N ARG A 223 -11.19 0.78 5.48
CA ARG A 223 -10.53 1.46 6.61
C ARG A 223 -10.45 0.50 7.79
N LEU A 224 -9.30 0.48 8.44
CA LEU A 224 -9.06 -0.31 9.65
C LEU A 224 -8.61 0.63 10.77
N THR A 225 -9.33 0.65 11.89
CA THR A 225 -9.00 1.41 13.09
C THR A 225 -8.62 0.43 14.19
N VAL A 226 -7.38 0.47 14.65
CA VAL A 226 -6.82 -0.51 15.59
C VAL A 226 -6.49 0.07 16.96
N GLN A 227 -6.26 1.39 17.04
CA GLN A 227 -5.93 2.08 18.30
C GLN A 227 -6.96 3.17 18.58
N GLN A 228 -7.15 3.46 19.86
CA GLN A 228 -7.93 4.62 20.24
C GLN A 228 -7.24 5.89 19.73
N PRO A 229 -7.96 6.77 19.02
CA PRO A 229 -7.40 8.05 18.63
C PRO A 229 -6.92 8.83 19.87
N ASP A 230 -5.66 9.28 19.85
CA ASP A 230 -5.12 10.07 20.95
C ASP A 230 -5.84 11.42 21.04
N ARG A 231 -6.21 11.80 22.27
CA ARG A 231 -6.86 13.09 22.56
C ARG A 231 -5.96 14.30 22.22
N GLN A 232 -4.65 14.11 22.21
CA GLN A 232 -3.66 15.14 21.87
C GLN A 232 -3.29 15.15 20.37
N GLY A 233 -3.87 14.24 19.58
CA GLY A 233 -3.64 14.17 18.13
C GLY A 233 -2.35 13.46 17.71
N PHE A 234 -1.71 12.76 18.62
CA PHE A 234 -0.51 11.96 18.31
C PHE A 234 -0.88 10.52 17.99
N GLY A 235 -0.05 9.90 17.15
CA GLY A 235 -0.18 8.48 16.82
C GLY A 235 -1.03 8.19 15.59
N LEU A 236 -0.89 6.96 15.12
CA LEU A 236 -1.61 6.40 13.97
C LEU A 236 -2.71 5.47 14.49
N ALA A 237 -3.94 5.96 14.61
CA ALA A 237 -5.07 5.17 15.11
C ALA A 237 -5.46 4.03 14.18
N GLY A 238 -5.14 4.14 12.91
CA GLY A 238 -5.45 3.20 11.86
C GLY A 238 -5.08 3.77 10.50
N SER A 239 -5.58 3.15 9.44
CA SER A 239 -5.36 3.63 8.07
C SER A 239 -6.50 3.26 7.14
N GLY A 240 -6.52 3.85 5.97
CA GLY A 240 -7.46 3.51 4.92
C GLY A 240 -6.78 3.26 3.58
N MET A 241 -7.40 2.38 2.80
CA MET A 241 -7.14 2.18 1.38
C MET A 241 -8.35 2.65 0.59
N PHE A 242 -8.13 3.61 -0.27
CA PHE A 242 -9.15 4.05 -1.22
C PHE A 242 -8.77 3.58 -2.62
N VAL A 243 -9.65 2.82 -3.25
CA VAL A 243 -9.40 2.21 -4.56
C VAL A 243 -10.35 2.81 -5.57
N ILE A 244 -9.82 3.49 -6.58
CA ILE A 244 -10.59 3.98 -7.73
C ILE A 244 -10.56 2.92 -8.82
N ASN A 245 -11.70 2.62 -9.43
CA ASN A 245 -11.93 1.51 -10.37
C ASN A 245 -11.55 0.15 -9.77
N PRO A 246 -12.10 -0.23 -8.61
CA PRO A 246 -11.72 -1.47 -7.95
C PRO A 246 -12.01 -2.70 -8.80
N PRO A 247 -11.20 -3.78 -8.68
CA PRO A 247 -11.58 -5.09 -9.15
C PRO A 247 -12.93 -5.51 -8.58
N PHE A 248 -13.77 -6.17 -9.36
CA PHE A 248 -15.10 -6.59 -8.91
C PHE A 248 -15.06 -7.62 -7.77
N THR A 249 -13.95 -8.37 -7.62
CA THR A 249 -13.77 -9.36 -6.54
C THR A 249 -13.31 -8.74 -5.22
N LEU A 250 -12.77 -7.52 -5.26
CA LEU A 250 -12.06 -6.93 -4.12
C LEU A 250 -12.97 -6.72 -2.90
N HIS A 251 -14.21 -6.32 -3.12
CA HIS A 251 -15.17 -6.11 -2.03
C HIS A 251 -15.43 -7.40 -1.25
N ASP A 252 -15.75 -8.50 -1.96
CA ASP A 252 -16.09 -9.76 -1.33
C ASP A 252 -14.90 -10.39 -0.60
N GLU A 253 -13.69 -10.23 -1.15
CA GLU A 253 -12.46 -10.65 -0.48
C GLU A 253 -12.24 -9.85 0.82
N LEU A 254 -12.44 -8.53 0.79
CA LEU A 254 -12.29 -7.68 1.98
C LEU A 254 -13.39 -7.87 3.03
N LEU A 255 -14.58 -8.34 2.65
CA LEU A 255 -15.62 -8.74 3.62
C LEU A 255 -15.17 -9.85 4.57
N THR A 256 -14.23 -10.69 4.15
CA THR A 256 -13.66 -11.74 5.02
C THR A 256 -12.37 -11.29 5.71
N VAL A 257 -11.59 -10.46 5.05
CA VAL A 257 -10.29 -9.99 5.55
C VAL A 257 -10.44 -8.98 6.69
N LEU A 258 -11.28 -7.96 6.52
CA LEU A 258 -11.36 -6.85 7.47
C LEU A 258 -11.87 -7.24 8.86
N PRO A 259 -12.88 -8.11 9.01
CA PRO A 259 -13.25 -8.62 10.34
C PRO A 259 -12.10 -9.32 11.04
N CYS A 260 -11.37 -10.21 10.33
CA CYS A 260 -10.21 -10.90 10.86
C CYS A 260 -9.09 -9.93 11.27
N LEU A 261 -8.77 -8.94 10.43
CA LEU A 261 -7.77 -7.92 10.77
C LEU A 261 -8.19 -7.10 11.98
N THR A 262 -9.47 -6.79 12.12
CA THR A 262 -9.99 -6.03 13.27
C THR A 262 -9.83 -6.83 14.56
N GLU A 263 -10.17 -8.10 14.53
CA GLU A 263 -10.02 -9.01 15.67
C GLU A 263 -8.56 -9.19 16.07
N VAL A 264 -7.69 -9.49 15.09
CA VAL A 264 -6.28 -9.85 15.35
C VAL A 264 -5.40 -8.64 15.66
N LEU A 265 -5.61 -7.53 14.96
CA LEU A 265 -4.77 -6.34 15.08
C LEU A 265 -5.35 -5.27 16.01
N GLY A 266 -6.59 -5.40 16.44
CA GLY A 266 -7.22 -4.48 17.38
C GLY A 266 -6.46 -4.39 18.70
N GLN A 267 -6.26 -3.17 19.21
CA GLN A 267 -5.49 -2.88 20.42
C GLN A 267 -6.37 -2.26 21.53
N TYR A 268 -7.68 -2.15 21.29
CA TYR A 268 -8.67 -1.64 22.24
C TYR A 268 -10.07 -2.14 21.85
N ASP A 269 -11.04 -2.06 22.77
CA ASP A 269 -12.41 -2.59 22.57
C ASP A 269 -13.21 -1.86 21.46
N GLY A 270 -12.79 -0.68 21.06
CA GLY A 270 -13.40 0.09 19.98
C GLY A 270 -12.77 -0.13 18.60
N ALA A 271 -11.87 -1.11 18.46
CA ALA A 271 -11.30 -1.44 17.15
C ALA A 271 -12.42 -1.81 16.17
N ASN A 272 -12.33 -1.28 14.95
CA ASN A 272 -13.37 -1.46 13.95
C ASN A 272 -12.82 -1.31 12.53
N TYR A 273 -13.65 -1.70 11.57
CA TYR A 273 -13.39 -1.44 10.15
C TYR A 273 -14.57 -0.74 9.48
N LEU A 274 -14.28 -0.16 8.32
CA LEU A 274 -15.27 0.33 7.36
C LEU A 274 -15.00 -0.33 6.01
N LEU A 275 -16.03 -0.79 5.33
CA LEU A 275 -15.96 -1.23 3.94
C LEU A 275 -17.16 -0.67 3.19
N GLU A 276 -16.90 0.21 2.27
CA GLU A 276 -17.90 0.87 1.44
C GLU A 276 -17.46 0.81 -0.03
N GLN A 277 -18.42 0.76 -0.93
CA GLN A 277 -18.15 0.88 -2.36
C GLN A 277 -19.29 1.58 -3.08
N ARG A 278 -18.94 2.21 -4.20
CA ARG A 278 -19.87 2.60 -5.26
C ARG A 278 -19.44 1.90 -6.54
N VAL A 279 -20.34 1.17 -7.13
CA VAL A 279 -20.16 0.52 -8.42
C VAL A 279 -21.21 1.09 -9.36
N ASP A 280 -20.78 1.64 -10.50
CA ASP A 280 -21.68 2.17 -11.54
C ASP A 280 -22.07 1.07 -12.53
#